data_db39ddca6d174aea4d83f52215951366
#
_entry.id   db39ddca6d174aea4d83f52215951366
#
_cell.length_a   1.000
_cell.length_b   1.000
_cell.length_c   1.000
_cell.angle_alpha   90.00
_cell.angle_beta   90.00
_cell.angle_gamma   90.00
#
_symmetry.space_group_name_H-M   'P 1'
#
loop_
_entity.id
_entity.type
_entity.pdbx_description
1 polymer ?
#
loop_
_entity_poly.entity_id
_entity_poly.type
_entity_poly.pdbx_seq_one_letter_code
_entity_poly.pdbx_strand_id
1 'polypeptide(L)'
;MSPPRIALTVGDPAGIGPEIVEKAVSDGRVRAACDPVVYGPEDRSPFVPGQLSAAGGRAAYEAIVRAVGDAQEGVVEAIATGPISKEALARAGLPWRGHTDLLAHLTGAPSVAMMFYSDALRVVLATVHVPLGEVPRVLTRERLEAVIRLTAHELPRFGFSRPRLAVAALNPHAGEHGIMGAEDDHVLAPTVERCRDAGIDVQGPLPADTLFVRASRGEFDAVIACYHDQGLIPVKLVAFGRAVNVTLGLPIVRTSVDHGTAFDIAGKGVADPGSMIEAVLLAARLARTRRSTPTAGAP
;
A
#
# COMPACT_ATOMS: atom_id res chain seq x y z
N MET A 1 -2.16 -4.75 27.87
CA MET A 1 -1.05 -5.03 26.93
C MET A 1 -0.33 -3.73 26.64
N SER A 2 1.01 -3.74 26.54
CA SER A 2 1.79 -2.56 26.13
C SER A 2 1.38 -2.10 24.73
N PRO A 3 1.45 -0.79 24.43
CA PRO A 3 1.20 -0.30 23.07
C PRO A 3 2.17 -0.96 22.08
N PRO A 4 1.75 -1.22 20.83
CA PRO A 4 2.64 -1.81 19.83
C PRO A 4 3.74 -0.81 19.44
N ARG A 5 4.96 -1.31 19.21
CA ARG A 5 6.08 -0.51 18.71
C ARG A 5 6.00 -0.42 17.19
N ILE A 6 5.93 0.78 16.66
CA ILE A 6 5.77 1.02 15.22
C ILE A 6 7.00 1.79 14.71
N ALA A 7 7.70 1.21 13.72
CA ALA A 7 8.79 1.89 13.02
C ALA A 7 8.23 2.96 12.09
N LEU A 8 8.75 4.18 12.17
CA LEU A 8 8.47 5.26 11.24
C LEU A 8 9.76 5.60 10.49
N THR A 9 9.83 5.26 9.19
CA THR A 9 10.97 5.70 8.39
C THR A 9 10.73 7.12 7.89
N VAL A 10 11.72 8.00 8.00
CA VAL A 10 11.60 9.39 7.52
C VAL A 10 11.57 9.48 5.99
N GLY A 11 11.97 8.41 5.28
CA GLY A 11 12.12 8.44 3.83
C GLY A 11 13.32 9.27 3.39
N ASP A 12 13.20 10.04 2.30
CA ASP A 12 14.27 10.93 1.85
C ASP A 12 14.42 12.10 2.83
N PRO A 13 15.59 12.25 3.50
CA PRO A 13 15.79 13.27 4.53
C PRO A 13 15.79 14.71 4.00
N ALA A 14 15.94 14.92 2.69
CA ALA A 14 15.82 16.22 2.04
C ALA A 14 14.39 16.56 1.59
N GLY A 15 13.44 15.62 1.69
CA GLY A 15 12.01 15.81 1.42
C GLY A 15 11.22 16.23 2.66
N ILE A 16 9.88 16.16 2.56
CA ILE A 16 8.98 16.47 3.69
C ILE A 16 8.94 15.36 4.76
N GLY A 17 9.53 14.19 4.49
CA GLY A 17 9.46 13.03 5.38
C GLY A 17 9.84 13.30 6.82
N PRO A 18 10.98 13.95 7.12
CA PRO A 18 11.35 14.31 8.50
C PRO A 18 10.30 15.16 9.22
N GLU A 19 9.74 16.16 8.52
CA GLU A 19 8.72 17.07 9.06
C GLU A 19 7.41 16.36 9.39
N ILE A 20 6.91 15.55 8.47
CA ILE A 20 5.62 14.83 8.68
C ILE A 20 5.75 13.73 9.74
N VAL A 21 6.92 13.08 9.87
CA VAL A 21 7.19 12.10 10.92
C VAL A 21 7.25 12.77 12.29
N GLU A 22 7.95 13.88 12.42
CA GLU A 22 8.04 14.66 13.69
C GLU A 22 6.65 15.11 14.15
N LYS A 23 5.85 15.67 13.23
CA LYS A 23 4.46 16.06 13.52
C LYS A 23 3.59 14.85 13.90
N ALA A 24 3.74 13.70 13.21
CA ALA A 24 2.98 12.48 13.52
C ALA A 24 3.36 11.92 14.90
N VAL A 25 4.63 11.84 15.26
CA VAL A 25 5.08 11.40 16.59
C VAL A 25 4.53 12.31 17.70
N SER A 26 4.32 13.59 17.41
CA SER A 26 3.78 14.56 18.35
C SER A 26 2.25 14.51 18.46
N ASP A 27 1.55 13.85 17.53
CA ASP A 27 0.08 13.74 17.51
C ASP A 27 -0.44 12.87 18.69
N GLY A 28 -1.44 13.37 19.41
CA GLY A 28 -2.02 12.69 20.57
C GLY A 28 -2.67 11.34 20.23
N ARG A 29 -3.21 11.17 19.01
CA ARG A 29 -3.82 9.90 18.54
C ARG A 29 -2.74 8.84 18.35
N VAL A 30 -1.60 9.23 17.77
CA VAL A 30 -0.44 8.33 17.56
C VAL A 30 0.13 7.88 18.90
N ARG A 31 0.36 8.82 19.85
CA ARG A 31 0.87 8.49 21.20
C ARG A 31 -0.08 7.58 21.98
N ALA A 32 -1.39 7.75 21.81
CA ALA A 32 -2.37 6.87 22.42
C ALA A 32 -2.44 5.47 21.75
N ALA A 33 -2.10 5.39 20.46
CA ALA A 33 -2.21 4.16 19.69
C ALA A 33 -0.96 3.27 19.74
N CYS A 34 0.25 3.82 19.83
CA CYS A 34 1.49 3.04 19.72
C CYS A 34 2.67 3.74 20.40
N ASP A 35 3.79 3.02 20.48
CA ASP A 35 5.13 3.54 20.78
C ASP A 35 5.88 3.75 19.45
N PRO A 36 6.00 4.98 18.93
CA PRO A 36 6.62 5.24 17.64
C PRO A 36 8.15 5.23 17.76
N VAL A 37 8.83 4.49 16.89
CA VAL A 37 10.29 4.42 16.79
C VAL A 37 10.72 4.99 15.45
N VAL A 38 11.49 6.09 15.46
CA VAL A 38 11.88 6.80 14.23
C VAL A 38 13.17 6.23 13.65
N TYR A 39 13.14 5.93 12.34
CA TYR A 39 14.27 5.45 11.54
C TYR A 39 14.64 6.50 10.49
N GLY A 40 15.86 7.01 10.60
CA GLY A 40 16.43 7.98 9.69
C GLY A 40 17.91 8.19 9.98
N PRO A 41 18.58 9.12 9.29
CA PRO A 41 19.94 9.52 9.67
C PRO A 41 19.91 10.27 11.01
N GLU A 42 20.89 9.99 11.87
CA GLU A 42 21.08 10.70 13.16
C GLU A 42 21.45 12.16 12.93
N ASP A 43 22.40 12.39 12.02
CA ASP A 43 22.77 13.73 11.58
C ASP A 43 22.06 14.07 10.26
N ARG A 44 21.21 15.08 10.29
CA ARG A 44 20.51 15.61 9.12
C ARG A 44 21.18 16.81 8.47
N SER A 45 22.26 17.32 9.04
CA SER A 45 22.98 18.51 8.54
C SER A 45 23.50 18.37 7.09
N PRO A 46 23.87 17.16 6.59
CA PRO A 46 24.29 17.00 5.19
C PRO A 46 23.15 17.09 4.16
N PHE A 47 21.89 17.07 4.59
CA PHE A 47 20.74 17.00 3.68
C PHE A 47 20.06 18.37 3.60
N VAL A 48 20.26 19.04 2.47
CA VAL A 48 19.63 20.35 2.24
C VAL A 48 18.18 20.15 1.80
N PRO A 49 17.17 20.68 2.54
CA PRO A 49 15.77 20.54 2.18
C PRO A 49 15.49 20.97 0.73
N GLY A 50 14.73 20.17 0.01
CA GLY A 50 14.39 20.43 -1.39
C GLY A 50 15.48 20.01 -2.39
N GLN A 51 16.65 19.53 -1.96
CA GLN A 51 17.75 19.13 -2.86
C GLN A 51 17.87 17.62 -2.97
N LEU A 52 17.56 17.12 -4.16
CA LEU A 52 17.70 15.70 -4.48
C LEU A 52 19.18 15.30 -4.56
N SER A 53 19.57 14.25 -3.81
CA SER A 53 20.95 13.77 -3.76
C SER A 53 21.05 12.24 -3.66
N ALA A 54 22.17 11.68 -4.12
CA ALA A 54 22.49 10.27 -3.91
C ALA A 54 22.61 9.92 -2.42
N ALA A 55 23.12 10.85 -1.60
CA ALA A 55 23.24 10.67 -0.16
C ALA A 55 21.85 10.53 0.50
N GLY A 56 20.85 11.35 0.09
CA GLY A 56 19.47 11.24 0.55
C GLY A 56 18.84 9.88 0.18
N GLY A 57 19.05 9.42 -1.05
CA GLY A 57 18.60 8.10 -1.48
C GLY A 57 19.22 6.96 -0.68
N ARG A 58 20.49 7.02 -0.38
CA ARG A 58 21.21 6.02 0.44
C ARG A 58 20.71 6.03 1.88
N ALA A 59 20.57 7.22 2.49
CA ALA A 59 20.05 7.34 3.86
C ALA A 59 18.62 6.81 4.00
N ALA A 60 17.76 7.07 3.01
CA ALA A 60 16.40 6.51 2.96
C ALA A 60 16.43 4.98 2.88
N TYR A 61 17.27 4.41 2.01
CA TYR A 61 17.47 2.98 1.88
C TYR A 61 17.92 2.33 3.19
N GLU A 62 18.96 2.86 3.81
CA GLU A 62 19.53 2.33 5.07
C GLU A 62 18.52 2.37 6.22
N ALA A 63 17.70 3.42 6.31
CA ALA A 63 16.62 3.52 7.28
C ALA A 63 15.56 2.42 7.07
N ILE A 64 15.20 2.14 5.81
CA ILE A 64 14.25 1.06 5.47
C ILE A 64 14.85 -0.31 5.82
N VAL A 65 16.11 -0.57 5.46
CA VAL A 65 16.77 -1.85 5.75
C VAL A 65 16.78 -2.13 7.26
N ARG A 66 17.15 -1.13 8.07
CA ARG A 66 17.13 -1.27 9.55
C ARG A 66 15.71 -1.53 10.06
N ALA A 67 14.72 -0.75 9.62
CA ALA A 67 13.35 -0.93 10.05
C ALA A 67 12.78 -2.31 9.66
N VAL A 68 13.14 -2.84 8.48
CA VAL A 68 12.74 -4.19 8.04
C VAL A 68 13.41 -5.26 8.88
N GLY A 69 14.71 -5.15 9.17
CA GLY A 69 15.42 -6.07 10.07
C GLY A 69 14.74 -6.14 11.44
N ASP A 70 14.53 -5.00 12.07
CA ASP A 70 13.87 -4.91 13.37
C ASP A 70 12.42 -5.43 13.35
N ALA A 71 11.70 -5.29 12.23
CA ALA A 71 10.36 -5.86 12.10
C ALA A 71 10.38 -7.39 11.92
N GLN A 72 11.38 -7.93 11.25
CA GLN A 72 11.57 -9.39 11.10
C GLN A 72 12.01 -10.03 12.42
N GLU A 73 12.82 -9.34 13.21
CA GLU A 73 13.27 -9.77 14.55
C GLU A 73 12.21 -9.53 15.65
N GLY A 74 11.11 -8.84 15.33
CA GLY A 74 10.04 -8.55 16.30
C GLY A 74 10.38 -7.41 17.28
N VAL A 75 11.45 -6.64 17.03
CA VAL A 75 11.78 -5.43 17.79
C VAL A 75 10.74 -4.34 17.59
N VAL A 76 10.19 -4.24 16.39
CA VAL A 76 9.00 -3.46 16.05
C VAL A 76 7.95 -4.36 15.39
N GLU A 77 6.67 -4.00 15.49
CA GLU A 77 5.57 -4.88 15.06
C GLU A 77 5.00 -4.52 13.69
N ALA A 78 5.26 -3.30 13.25
CA ALA A 78 4.87 -2.81 11.94
C ALA A 78 5.75 -1.64 11.52
N ILE A 79 5.71 -1.30 10.23
CA ILE A 79 6.44 -0.18 9.65
C ILE A 79 5.47 0.78 8.97
N ALA A 80 5.56 2.07 9.29
CA ALA A 80 4.95 3.17 8.54
C ALA A 80 6.05 3.91 7.78
N THR A 81 6.02 3.90 6.44
CA THR A 81 7.10 4.49 5.65
C THR A 81 6.80 5.91 5.19
N GLY A 82 7.74 6.83 5.41
CA GLY A 82 7.78 8.15 4.78
C GLY A 82 8.14 8.08 3.30
N PRO A 83 7.97 9.17 2.55
CA PRO A 83 8.13 9.18 1.11
C PRO A 83 9.62 9.11 0.69
N ILE A 84 9.90 8.35 -0.38
CA ILE A 84 11.24 8.25 -0.96
C ILE A 84 11.27 8.77 -2.39
N SER A 85 12.44 9.24 -2.83
CA SER A 85 12.68 9.64 -4.21
C SER A 85 13.29 8.49 -5.01
N LYS A 86 12.59 8.04 -6.06
CA LYS A 86 13.11 7.03 -6.99
C LYS A 86 14.38 7.50 -7.68
N GLU A 87 14.45 8.78 -8.01
CA GLU A 87 15.63 9.39 -8.63
C GLU A 87 16.81 9.43 -7.66
N ALA A 88 16.58 9.74 -6.36
CA ALA A 88 17.62 9.71 -5.35
C ALA A 88 18.19 8.29 -5.16
N LEU A 89 17.31 7.26 -5.14
CA LEU A 89 17.74 5.87 -5.10
C LEU A 89 18.60 5.51 -6.33
N ALA A 90 18.16 5.87 -7.53
CA ALA A 90 18.90 5.61 -8.75
C ALA A 90 20.28 6.31 -8.75
N ARG A 91 20.35 7.59 -8.31
CA ARG A 91 21.62 8.31 -8.15
C ARG A 91 22.55 7.67 -7.11
N ALA A 92 21.98 7.00 -6.12
CA ALA A 92 22.75 6.22 -5.14
C ALA A 92 23.24 4.85 -5.67
N GLY A 93 22.94 4.51 -6.94
CA GLY A 93 23.28 3.23 -7.55
C GLY A 93 22.40 2.06 -7.08
N LEU A 94 21.22 2.35 -6.52
CA LEU A 94 20.28 1.35 -6.01
C LEU A 94 19.27 0.99 -7.11
N PRO A 95 19.00 -0.32 -7.36
CA PRO A 95 18.18 -0.76 -8.50
C PRO A 95 16.66 -0.64 -8.26
N TRP A 96 16.23 -0.19 -7.08
CA TRP A 96 14.85 -0.25 -6.63
C TRP A 96 13.98 0.86 -7.23
N ARG A 97 12.81 0.48 -7.73
CA ARG A 97 11.84 1.42 -8.32
C ARG A 97 10.93 2.08 -7.27
N GLY A 98 10.99 1.65 -6.01
CA GLY A 98 10.21 2.17 -4.92
C GLY A 98 10.20 1.24 -3.71
N HIS A 99 9.29 1.51 -2.76
CA HIS A 99 9.18 0.70 -1.55
C HIS A 99 8.77 -0.75 -1.84
N THR A 100 7.82 -0.97 -2.75
CA THR A 100 7.20 -2.29 -2.94
C THR A 100 8.20 -3.35 -3.37
N ASP A 101 9.03 -3.05 -4.38
CA ASP A 101 10.05 -3.96 -4.90
C ASP A 101 11.22 -4.12 -3.91
N LEU A 102 11.64 -3.02 -3.26
CA LEU A 102 12.65 -3.08 -2.21
C LEU A 102 12.21 -3.97 -1.04
N LEU A 103 10.99 -3.75 -0.52
CA LEU A 103 10.47 -4.51 0.62
C LEU A 103 10.23 -5.99 0.27
N ALA A 104 9.72 -6.29 -0.92
CA ALA A 104 9.57 -7.66 -1.39
C ALA A 104 10.94 -8.38 -1.41
N HIS A 105 12.00 -7.71 -1.91
CA HIS A 105 13.35 -8.26 -1.90
C HIS A 105 13.89 -8.47 -0.47
N LEU A 106 13.82 -7.46 0.39
CA LEU A 106 14.36 -7.53 1.77
C LEU A 106 13.66 -8.59 2.62
N THR A 107 12.40 -8.88 2.35
CA THR A 107 11.60 -9.84 3.12
C THR A 107 11.48 -11.21 2.47
N GLY A 108 11.97 -11.38 1.24
CA GLY A 108 11.81 -12.61 0.47
C GLY A 108 10.36 -12.91 0.07
N ALA A 109 9.48 -11.89 0.05
CA ALA A 109 8.07 -12.08 -0.26
C ALA A 109 7.88 -12.53 -1.73
N PRO A 110 7.21 -13.67 -1.99
CA PRO A 110 7.09 -14.24 -3.33
C PRO A 110 6.10 -13.47 -4.22
N SER A 111 5.14 -12.80 -3.61
CA SER A 111 4.11 -12.01 -4.31
C SER A 111 3.64 -10.87 -3.43
N VAL A 112 3.49 -9.71 -4.01
CA VAL A 112 3.00 -8.51 -3.32
C VAL A 112 1.97 -7.77 -4.17
N ALA A 113 1.02 -7.10 -3.52
CA ALA A 113 0.07 -6.23 -4.18
C ALA A 113 -0.07 -4.91 -3.43
N MET A 114 -0.34 -3.84 -4.16
CA MET A 114 -0.59 -2.53 -3.60
C MET A 114 -2.08 -2.38 -3.30
N MET A 115 -2.41 -2.09 -2.05
CA MET A 115 -3.76 -1.75 -1.61
C MET A 115 -3.80 -0.32 -1.10
N PHE A 116 -4.82 0.42 -1.49
CA PHE A 116 -5.19 1.68 -0.85
C PHE A 116 -6.34 1.41 0.10
N TYR A 117 -6.09 1.66 1.38
CA TYR A 117 -7.01 1.41 2.48
C TYR A 117 -7.61 2.71 3.00
N SER A 118 -8.92 2.77 3.06
CA SER A 118 -9.68 3.67 3.94
C SER A 118 -10.85 2.90 4.52
N ASP A 119 -11.46 3.43 5.60
CA ASP A 119 -12.64 2.77 6.16
C ASP A 119 -13.83 2.77 5.20
N ALA A 120 -13.91 3.76 4.30
CA ALA A 120 -14.97 3.87 3.29
C ALA A 120 -14.75 2.98 2.07
N LEU A 121 -13.50 2.79 1.64
CA LEU A 121 -13.18 2.07 0.39
C LEU A 121 -11.79 1.47 0.44
N ARG A 122 -11.65 0.21 0.07
CA ARG A 122 -10.38 -0.52 -0.08
C ARG A 122 -10.24 -0.98 -1.51
N VAL A 123 -9.11 -0.63 -2.12
CA VAL A 123 -8.84 -0.96 -3.53
C VAL A 123 -7.47 -1.59 -3.67
N VAL A 124 -7.42 -2.75 -4.30
CA VAL A 124 -6.18 -3.46 -4.65
C VAL A 124 -5.94 -3.34 -6.14
N LEU A 125 -4.71 -3.04 -6.53
CA LEU A 125 -4.34 -2.82 -7.92
C LEU A 125 -3.79 -4.10 -8.56
N ALA A 126 -4.42 -4.57 -9.64
CA ALA A 126 -3.93 -5.70 -10.44
C ALA A 126 -2.73 -5.28 -11.28
N THR A 127 -2.71 -4.06 -11.83
CA THR A 127 -1.54 -3.47 -12.48
C THR A 127 -1.25 -2.09 -11.89
N VAL A 128 0.07 -1.76 -11.79
CA VAL A 128 0.57 -0.53 -11.17
C VAL A 128 1.57 0.12 -12.11
N HIS A 129 1.56 1.44 -12.23
CA HIS A 129 2.58 2.24 -12.94
C HIS A 129 2.95 1.73 -14.35
N VAL A 130 1.98 1.23 -15.10
CA VAL A 130 2.12 0.89 -16.50
C VAL A 130 1.32 1.87 -17.37
N PRO A 131 1.76 2.17 -18.59
CA PRO A 131 0.97 2.97 -19.53
C PRO A 131 -0.40 2.33 -19.76
N LEU A 132 -1.46 3.14 -19.88
CA LEU A 132 -2.83 2.64 -20.03
C LEU A 132 -2.97 1.68 -21.22
N GLY A 133 -2.33 1.97 -22.35
CA GLY A 133 -2.34 1.09 -23.53
C GLY A 133 -1.66 -0.26 -23.34
N GLU A 134 -0.84 -0.42 -22.30
CA GLU A 134 -0.17 -1.69 -21.96
C GLU A 134 -0.99 -2.54 -20.97
N VAL A 135 -1.98 -1.96 -20.32
CA VAL A 135 -2.78 -2.65 -19.29
C VAL A 135 -3.40 -3.96 -19.83
N PRO A 136 -4.06 -3.99 -21.01
CA PRO A 136 -4.64 -5.24 -21.52
C PRO A 136 -3.59 -6.35 -21.71
N ARG A 137 -2.37 -5.98 -22.11
CA ARG A 137 -1.29 -6.95 -22.35
C ARG A 137 -0.69 -7.51 -21.06
N VAL A 138 -0.59 -6.71 -20.00
CA VAL A 138 0.02 -7.13 -18.73
C VAL A 138 -0.98 -7.68 -17.72
N LEU A 139 -2.28 -7.43 -17.91
CA LEU A 139 -3.37 -7.96 -17.09
C LEU A 139 -3.72 -9.38 -17.55
N THR A 140 -2.86 -10.34 -17.22
CA THR A 140 -3.09 -11.75 -17.55
C THR A 140 -3.99 -12.43 -16.51
N ARG A 141 -4.51 -13.63 -16.86
CA ARG A 141 -5.30 -14.47 -15.92
C ARG A 141 -4.50 -14.80 -14.66
N GLU A 142 -3.24 -15.18 -14.83
CA GLU A 142 -2.33 -15.55 -13.73
C GLU A 142 -2.09 -14.38 -12.78
N ARG A 143 -1.87 -13.18 -13.32
CA ARG A 143 -1.71 -11.96 -12.52
C ARG A 143 -2.97 -11.62 -11.75
N LEU A 144 -4.11 -11.63 -12.42
CA LEU A 144 -5.40 -11.31 -11.76
C LEU A 144 -5.72 -12.34 -10.68
N GLU A 145 -5.57 -13.63 -10.97
CA GLU A 145 -5.78 -14.71 -10.00
C GLU A 145 -4.86 -14.57 -8.79
N ALA A 146 -3.57 -14.29 -9.00
CA ALA A 146 -2.62 -14.07 -7.91
C ALA A 146 -3.05 -12.91 -7.00
N VAL A 147 -3.51 -11.79 -7.58
CA VAL A 147 -4.00 -10.63 -6.80
C VAL A 147 -5.28 -10.95 -6.05
N ILE A 148 -6.26 -11.66 -6.67
CA ILE A 148 -7.50 -12.07 -6.00
C ILE A 148 -7.18 -12.96 -4.80
N ARG A 149 -6.36 -14.01 -5.00
CA ARG A 149 -5.98 -14.96 -3.94
C ARG A 149 -5.22 -14.27 -2.82
N LEU A 150 -4.25 -13.43 -3.16
CA LEU A 150 -3.49 -12.66 -2.18
C LEU A 150 -4.41 -11.74 -1.37
N THR A 151 -5.33 -11.04 -2.02
CA THR A 151 -6.28 -10.16 -1.35
C THR A 151 -7.17 -10.93 -0.38
N ALA A 152 -7.73 -12.06 -0.82
CA ALA A 152 -8.57 -12.93 0.02
C ALA A 152 -7.80 -13.46 1.25
N HIS A 153 -6.52 -13.82 1.07
CA HIS A 153 -5.65 -14.30 2.14
C HIS A 153 -5.28 -13.21 3.16
N GLU A 154 -5.04 -11.98 2.70
CA GLU A 154 -4.54 -10.90 3.55
C GLU A 154 -5.64 -10.12 4.29
N LEU A 155 -6.84 -9.97 3.72
CA LEU A 155 -7.91 -9.17 4.33
C LEU A 155 -8.42 -9.65 5.70
N PRO A 156 -8.34 -10.93 6.09
CA PRO A 156 -8.60 -11.34 7.47
C PRO A 156 -7.78 -10.58 8.53
N ARG A 157 -6.55 -10.19 8.21
CA ARG A 157 -5.69 -9.37 9.10
C ARG A 157 -6.25 -7.95 9.33
N PHE A 158 -7.14 -7.50 8.43
CA PHE A 158 -7.84 -6.20 8.52
C PHE A 158 -9.21 -6.31 9.18
N GLY A 159 -9.57 -7.50 9.68
CA GLY A 159 -10.85 -7.75 10.35
C GLY A 159 -11.95 -8.33 9.45
N PHE A 160 -11.64 -8.65 8.19
CA PHE A 160 -12.57 -9.24 7.23
C PHE A 160 -12.38 -10.75 7.14
N SER A 161 -12.93 -11.53 8.06
CA SER A 161 -12.70 -12.99 8.15
C SER A 161 -13.12 -13.78 6.90
N ARG A 162 -14.15 -13.32 6.19
CA ARG A 162 -14.62 -13.83 4.89
C ARG A 162 -14.84 -12.66 3.94
N PRO A 163 -13.75 -12.12 3.34
CA PRO A 163 -13.85 -10.89 2.58
C PRO A 163 -14.67 -11.08 1.30
N ARG A 164 -15.63 -10.20 1.08
CA ARG A 164 -16.42 -10.09 -0.15
C ARG A 164 -15.63 -9.21 -1.12
N LEU A 165 -15.13 -9.82 -2.17
CA LEU A 165 -14.31 -9.14 -3.17
C LEU A 165 -15.11 -8.81 -4.43
N ALA A 166 -14.76 -7.73 -5.09
CA ALA A 166 -15.26 -7.43 -6.43
C ALA A 166 -14.09 -7.11 -7.37
N VAL A 167 -14.18 -7.55 -8.62
CA VAL A 167 -13.25 -7.21 -9.69
C VAL A 167 -13.93 -6.17 -10.58
N ALA A 168 -13.29 -4.99 -10.73
CA ALA A 168 -13.74 -3.98 -11.67
C ALA A 168 -13.50 -4.46 -13.10
N ALA A 169 -14.46 -4.23 -13.98
CA ALA A 169 -14.31 -4.48 -15.40
C ALA A 169 -13.23 -3.55 -16.00
N LEU A 170 -12.51 -4.05 -16.99
CA LEU A 170 -11.54 -3.27 -17.72
C LEU A 170 -12.22 -2.29 -18.68
N ASN A 171 -13.23 -2.78 -19.39
CA ASN A 171 -13.93 -2.03 -20.43
C ASN A 171 -15.28 -1.49 -19.93
N PRO A 172 -15.83 -0.46 -20.59
CA PRO A 172 -17.17 0.05 -20.28
C PRO A 172 -18.20 -1.08 -20.28
N HIS A 173 -19.18 -1.01 -19.37
CA HIS A 173 -20.28 -1.97 -19.24
C HIS A 173 -19.83 -3.44 -19.12
N ALA A 174 -18.61 -3.68 -18.58
CA ALA A 174 -18.01 -5.01 -18.48
C ALA A 174 -17.88 -5.72 -19.87
N GLY A 175 -17.47 -4.95 -20.87
CA GLY A 175 -17.23 -5.45 -22.24
C GLY A 175 -18.48 -5.69 -23.07
N GLU A 176 -19.68 -5.69 -22.47
CA GLU A 176 -20.99 -5.88 -23.15
C GLU A 176 -20.95 -7.05 -24.17
N HIS A 177 -20.54 -8.23 -23.67
CA HIS A 177 -20.38 -9.47 -24.45
C HIS A 177 -19.40 -9.31 -25.65
N GLY A 178 -18.29 -8.59 -25.43
CA GLY A 178 -17.23 -8.41 -26.42
C GLY A 178 -17.42 -7.21 -27.36
N ILE A 179 -18.53 -6.49 -27.27
CA ILE A 179 -18.78 -5.29 -28.11
C ILE A 179 -17.79 -4.15 -27.75
N MET A 180 -17.47 -4.00 -26.46
CA MET A 180 -16.59 -2.96 -25.94
C MET A 180 -15.16 -3.44 -25.66
N GLY A 181 -14.79 -4.62 -26.14
CA GLY A 181 -13.51 -5.26 -25.89
C GLY A 181 -13.70 -6.68 -25.36
N ALA A 182 -12.70 -7.51 -25.56
CA ALA A 182 -12.79 -8.94 -25.27
C ALA A 182 -12.17 -9.34 -23.90
N GLU A 183 -11.46 -8.43 -23.27
CA GLU A 183 -10.66 -8.73 -22.08
C GLU A 183 -11.53 -9.15 -20.89
N ASP A 184 -12.70 -8.54 -20.74
CA ASP A 184 -13.62 -8.87 -19.65
C ASP A 184 -14.14 -10.31 -19.78
N ASP A 185 -14.52 -10.74 -21.00
CA ASP A 185 -15.00 -12.09 -21.25
C ASP A 185 -13.87 -13.14 -21.30
N HIS A 186 -12.69 -12.77 -21.85
CA HIS A 186 -11.62 -13.74 -22.09
C HIS A 186 -10.61 -13.86 -20.96
N VAL A 187 -10.43 -12.80 -20.16
CA VAL A 187 -9.44 -12.76 -19.07
C VAL A 187 -10.14 -12.66 -17.71
N LEU A 188 -10.99 -11.64 -17.50
CA LEU A 188 -11.50 -11.32 -16.18
C LEU A 188 -12.55 -12.35 -15.71
N ALA A 189 -13.60 -12.56 -16.49
CA ALA A 189 -14.70 -13.45 -16.11
C ALA A 189 -14.23 -14.88 -15.80
N PRO A 190 -13.43 -15.56 -16.67
CA PRO A 190 -12.95 -16.91 -16.38
C PRO A 190 -12.02 -16.98 -15.15
N THR A 191 -11.28 -15.88 -14.86
CA THR A 191 -10.41 -15.83 -13.68
C THR A 191 -11.22 -15.69 -12.40
N VAL A 192 -12.23 -14.82 -12.41
CA VAL A 192 -13.16 -14.66 -11.28
C VAL A 192 -13.88 -15.96 -10.99
N GLU A 193 -14.39 -16.64 -12.03
CA GLU A 193 -15.07 -17.94 -11.89
C GLU A 193 -14.15 -18.98 -11.25
N ARG A 194 -12.94 -19.15 -11.75
CA ARG A 194 -11.94 -20.05 -11.15
C ARG A 194 -11.66 -19.74 -9.67
N CYS A 195 -11.54 -18.46 -9.30
CA CYS A 195 -11.33 -18.09 -7.91
C CYS A 195 -12.56 -18.40 -7.04
N ARG A 196 -13.76 -18.20 -7.57
CA ARG A 196 -15.02 -18.54 -6.89
C ARG A 196 -15.16 -20.05 -6.68
N ASP A 197 -14.83 -20.86 -7.69
CA ASP A 197 -14.83 -22.32 -7.60
C ASP A 197 -13.81 -22.82 -6.56
N ALA A 198 -12.73 -22.06 -6.33
CA ALA A 198 -11.76 -22.30 -5.26
C ALA A 198 -12.23 -21.80 -3.87
N GLY A 199 -13.47 -21.35 -3.73
CA GLY A 199 -14.07 -20.96 -2.45
C GLY A 199 -13.84 -19.49 -2.04
N ILE A 200 -13.35 -18.64 -2.93
CA ILE A 200 -13.20 -17.21 -2.66
C ILE A 200 -14.51 -16.49 -2.98
N ASP A 201 -15.02 -15.70 -2.04
CA ASP A 201 -16.19 -14.84 -2.27
C ASP A 201 -15.76 -13.63 -3.13
N VAL A 202 -15.85 -13.80 -4.45
CA VAL A 202 -15.47 -12.80 -5.44
C VAL A 202 -16.51 -12.69 -6.54
N GLN A 203 -16.86 -11.46 -6.90
CA GLN A 203 -17.79 -11.13 -7.98
C GLN A 203 -17.09 -10.30 -9.05
N GLY A 204 -17.55 -10.44 -10.29
CA GLY A 204 -17.03 -9.63 -11.41
C GLY A 204 -16.87 -10.43 -12.70
N PRO A 205 -16.41 -9.74 -13.75
CA PRO A 205 -16.16 -8.30 -13.80
C PRO A 205 -17.45 -7.49 -13.65
N LEU A 206 -17.41 -6.40 -12.87
CA LEU A 206 -18.54 -5.49 -12.67
C LEU A 206 -18.22 -4.11 -13.28
N PRO A 207 -19.20 -3.43 -13.91
CA PRO A 207 -19.01 -2.10 -14.47
C PRO A 207 -18.42 -1.13 -13.45
N ALA A 208 -17.24 -0.57 -13.76
CA ALA A 208 -16.46 0.22 -12.82
C ALA A 208 -17.16 1.53 -12.39
N ASP A 209 -17.95 2.13 -13.26
CA ASP A 209 -18.72 3.37 -13.02
C ASP A 209 -19.72 3.22 -11.87
N THR A 210 -20.29 2.05 -11.66
CA THR A 210 -21.27 1.78 -10.60
C THR A 210 -20.68 0.99 -9.43
N LEU A 211 -19.66 0.15 -9.68
CA LEU A 211 -19.04 -0.71 -8.68
C LEU A 211 -18.51 0.07 -7.48
N PHE A 212 -17.76 1.16 -7.69
CA PHE A 212 -17.14 1.90 -6.60
C PHE A 212 -18.17 2.60 -5.70
N VAL A 213 -19.34 2.98 -6.24
CA VAL A 213 -20.47 3.48 -5.44
C VAL A 213 -21.00 2.40 -4.52
N ARG A 214 -21.19 1.17 -5.01
CA ARG A 214 -21.66 0.02 -4.22
C ARG A 214 -20.63 -0.36 -3.14
N ALA A 215 -19.34 -0.39 -3.51
CA ALA A 215 -18.25 -0.69 -2.61
C ALA A 215 -18.12 0.35 -1.47
N SER A 216 -18.24 1.64 -1.78
CA SER A 216 -18.19 2.71 -0.76
C SER A 216 -19.38 2.66 0.23
N ARG A 217 -20.46 1.97 -0.13
CA ARG A 217 -21.63 1.70 0.74
C ARG A 217 -21.50 0.38 1.52
N GLY A 218 -20.36 -0.30 1.41
CA GLY A 218 -20.06 -1.50 2.18
C GLY A 218 -20.60 -2.80 1.58
N GLU A 219 -20.99 -2.83 0.30
CA GLU A 219 -21.40 -4.07 -0.35
C GLU A 219 -20.24 -5.04 -0.51
N PHE A 220 -19.04 -4.51 -0.77
CA PHE A 220 -17.79 -5.26 -0.89
C PHE A 220 -16.76 -4.78 0.13
N ASP A 221 -15.93 -5.71 0.59
CA ASP A 221 -14.87 -5.42 1.55
C ASP A 221 -13.61 -4.90 0.86
N ALA A 222 -13.37 -5.31 -0.41
CA ALA A 222 -12.38 -4.68 -1.28
C ALA A 222 -12.75 -4.82 -2.76
N VAL A 223 -12.27 -3.86 -3.56
CA VAL A 223 -12.34 -3.88 -5.03
C VAL A 223 -10.96 -4.14 -5.59
N ILE A 224 -10.85 -5.05 -6.55
CA ILE A 224 -9.66 -5.25 -7.36
C ILE A 224 -9.83 -4.42 -8.63
N ALA A 225 -9.01 -3.39 -8.78
CA ALA A 225 -8.99 -2.53 -9.95
C ALA A 225 -7.97 -3.04 -10.97
N CYS A 226 -8.30 -2.98 -12.24
CA CYS A 226 -7.44 -3.43 -13.32
C CYS A 226 -6.18 -2.58 -13.47
N TYR A 227 -6.29 -1.25 -13.24
CA TYR A 227 -5.17 -0.31 -13.39
C TYR A 227 -5.24 0.83 -12.36
N HIS A 228 -4.14 1.56 -12.28
CA HIS A 228 -3.89 2.55 -11.25
C HIS A 228 -5.02 3.58 -11.11
N ASP A 229 -5.35 4.34 -12.16
CA ASP A 229 -6.31 5.45 -12.05
C ASP A 229 -7.75 4.96 -11.87
N GLN A 230 -8.10 3.78 -12.40
CA GLN A 230 -9.39 3.14 -12.13
C GLN A 230 -9.65 2.98 -10.63
N GLY A 231 -8.61 2.61 -9.88
CA GLY A 231 -8.69 2.41 -8.44
C GLY A 231 -8.49 3.68 -7.63
N LEU A 232 -7.51 4.51 -8.01
CA LEU A 232 -7.10 5.65 -7.20
C LEU A 232 -8.00 6.86 -7.30
N ILE A 233 -8.64 7.11 -8.45
CA ILE A 233 -9.60 8.20 -8.58
C ILE A 233 -10.73 8.06 -7.55
N PRO A 234 -11.48 6.93 -7.46
CA PRO A 234 -12.54 6.79 -6.47
C PRO A 234 -12.01 6.80 -5.02
N VAL A 235 -10.85 6.20 -4.74
CA VAL A 235 -10.26 6.26 -3.39
C VAL A 235 -9.97 7.71 -2.98
N LYS A 236 -9.35 8.48 -3.86
CA LYS A 236 -9.02 9.88 -3.56
C LYS A 236 -10.24 10.78 -3.47
N LEU A 237 -11.31 10.48 -4.20
CA LEU A 237 -12.56 11.21 -4.07
C LEU A 237 -13.22 11.03 -2.69
N VAL A 238 -13.17 9.82 -2.13
CA VAL A 238 -13.83 9.53 -0.85
C VAL A 238 -12.93 9.70 0.37
N ALA A 239 -11.61 9.64 0.20
CA ALA A 239 -10.65 9.58 1.31
C ALA A 239 -9.35 10.37 1.05
N PHE A 240 -9.42 11.51 0.38
CA PHE A 240 -8.23 12.33 0.12
C PHE A 240 -7.49 12.68 1.42
N GLY A 241 -6.17 12.45 1.44
CA GLY A 241 -5.31 12.70 2.62
C GLY A 241 -5.51 11.70 3.78
N ARG A 242 -6.46 10.75 3.67
CA ARG A 242 -6.73 9.74 4.69
C ARG A 242 -6.56 8.30 4.18
N ALA A 243 -6.42 8.11 2.88
CA ALA A 243 -6.13 6.81 2.31
C ALA A 243 -4.70 6.39 2.64
N VAL A 244 -4.52 5.16 3.07
CA VAL A 244 -3.22 4.58 3.43
C VAL A 244 -2.80 3.58 2.37
N ASN A 245 -1.57 3.73 1.86
CA ASN A 245 -0.98 2.74 0.97
C ASN A 245 -0.46 1.56 1.81
N VAL A 246 -0.94 0.37 1.52
CA VAL A 246 -0.56 -0.89 2.18
C VAL A 246 0.06 -1.82 1.17
N THR A 247 1.13 -2.51 1.53
CA THR A 247 1.69 -3.60 0.73
C THR A 247 1.20 -4.93 1.29
N LEU A 248 0.31 -5.60 0.55
CA LEU A 248 -0.14 -6.96 0.87
C LEU A 248 0.95 -7.98 0.50
N GLY A 249 0.98 -9.12 1.19
CA GLY A 249 1.88 -10.25 0.91
C GLY A 249 3.25 -10.18 1.57
N LEU A 250 3.56 -9.11 2.27
CA LEU A 250 4.78 -9.06 3.09
C LEU A 250 4.59 -9.87 4.38
N PRO A 251 5.64 -10.57 4.87
CA PRO A 251 5.60 -11.25 6.18
C PRO A 251 5.52 -10.28 7.36
N ILE A 252 5.74 -8.99 7.10
CA ILE A 252 5.64 -7.87 8.05
C ILE A 252 4.47 -6.97 7.69
N VAL A 253 3.92 -6.24 8.66
CA VAL A 253 2.92 -5.20 8.40
C VAL A 253 3.62 -3.94 7.89
N ARG A 254 3.24 -3.46 6.70
CA ARG A 254 3.75 -2.21 6.15
C ARG A 254 2.64 -1.32 5.64
N THR A 255 2.61 -0.10 6.16
CA THR A 255 1.78 1.02 5.69
C THR A 255 2.65 2.14 5.16
N SER A 256 2.08 3.08 4.43
CA SER A 256 2.81 4.22 3.84
C SER A 256 1.88 5.39 3.59
N VAL A 257 2.49 6.56 3.50
CA VAL A 257 1.84 7.73 2.93
C VAL A 257 1.46 7.50 1.45
N ASP A 258 0.50 8.27 0.95
CA ASP A 258 0.00 8.21 -0.44
C ASP A 258 0.53 9.34 -1.35
N HIS A 259 1.54 10.07 -0.88
CA HIS A 259 2.17 11.20 -1.58
C HIS A 259 3.70 11.00 -1.71
N GLY A 260 4.35 11.84 -2.51
CA GLY A 260 5.79 11.85 -2.72
C GLY A 260 6.55 12.72 -1.72
N THR A 261 7.83 12.94 -2.02
CA THR A 261 8.79 13.69 -1.20
C THR A 261 8.53 15.19 -1.13
N ALA A 262 7.74 15.76 -2.05
CA ALA A 262 7.36 17.17 -2.10
C ALA A 262 8.52 18.12 -1.79
N PHE A 263 9.60 18.00 -2.55
CA PHE A 263 10.83 18.79 -2.35
C PHE A 263 10.61 20.30 -2.41
N ASP A 264 9.59 20.76 -3.13
CA ASP A 264 9.20 22.16 -3.29
C ASP A 264 8.76 22.83 -1.99
N ILE A 265 8.25 22.05 -1.03
CA ILE A 265 7.81 22.53 0.30
C ILE A 265 8.66 21.99 1.45
N ALA A 266 9.69 21.18 1.18
CA ALA A 266 10.52 20.60 2.21
C ALA A 266 11.25 21.68 3.06
N GLY A 267 11.25 21.50 4.36
CA GLY A 267 11.88 22.42 5.31
C GLY A 267 11.13 23.72 5.57
N LYS A 268 9.91 23.90 5.00
CA LYS A 268 9.11 25.11 5.20
C LYS A 268 8.14 25.04 6.38
N GLY A 269 8.01 23.89 7.03
CA GLY A 269 7.10 23.71 8.16
C GLY A 269 5.61 23.61 7.81
N VAL A 270 5.28 23.54 6.50
CA VAL A 270 3.89 23.58 6.00
C VAL A 270 3.34 22.22 5.56
N ALA A 271 4.16 21.15 5.59
CA ALA A 271 3.73 19.83 5.18
C ALA A 271 2.63 19.30 6.11
N ASP A 272 1.55 18.75 5.51
CA ASP A 272 0.45 18.12 6.24
C ASP A 272 0.85 16.71 6.68
N PRO A 273 0.84 16.38 7.98
CA PRO A 273 1.16 15.04 8.49
C PRO A 273 0.00 14.05 8.38
N GLY A 274 -1.18 14.45 7.90
CA GLY A 274 -2.41 13.65 7.95
C GLY A 274 -2.22 12.23 7.40
N SER A 275 -1.64 12.08 6.21
CA SER A 275 -1.39 10.78 5.61
C SER A 275 -0.43 9.91 6.42
N MET A 276 0.62 10.50 7.03
CA MET A 276 1.55 9.77 7.90
C MET A 276 0.85 9.33 9.19
N ILE A 277 0.04 10.18 9.81
CA ILE A 277 -0.72 9.85 11.01
C ILE A 277 -1.65 8.66 10.72
N GLU A 278 -2.43 8.71 9.65
CA GLU A 278 -3.33 7.60 9.28
C GLU A 278 -2.55 6.31 8.97
N ALA A 279 -1.38 6.41 8.33
CA ALA A 279 -0.51 5.26 8.10
C ALA A 279 -0.06 4.61 9.42
N VAL A 280 0.38 5.41 10.40
CA VAL A 280 0.79 4.91 11.73
C VAL A 280 -0.38 4.31 12.50
N LEU A 281 -1.54 4.96 12.49
CA LEU A 281 -2.75 4.46 13.17
C LEU A 281 -3.21 3.11 12.59
N LEU A 282 -3.19 2.96 11.27
CA LEU A 282 -3.49 1.68 10.61
C LEU A 282 -2.44 0.63 10.97
N ALA A 283 -1.14 0.95 10.93
CA ALA A 283 -0.07 0.04 11.33
C ALA A 283 -0.27 -0.48 12.76
N ALA A 284 -0.58 0.43 13.71
CA ALA A 284 -0.84 0.08 15.11
C ALA A 284 -2.06 -0.83 15.27
N ARG A 285 -3.13 -0.57 14.51
CA ARG A 285 -4.33 -1.43 14.50
C ARG A 285 -4.00 -2.84 14.01
N LEU A 286 -3.29 -2.96 12.88
CA LEU A 286 -2.90 -4.24 12.31
C LEU A 286 -1.94 -5.03 13.21
N ALA A 287 -1.00 -4.37 13.86
CA ALA A 287 -0.11 -4.96 14.84
C ALA A 287 -0.88 -5.59 16.01
N ARG A 288 -1.91 -4.93 16.53
CA ARG A 288 -2.78 -5.46 17.58
C ARG A 288 -3.58 -6.68 17.10
N THR A 289 -4.14 -6.63 15.89
CA THR A 289 -4.87 -7.79 15.33
C THR A 289 -3.97 -9.00 15.20
N ARG A 290 -2.70 -8.82 14.79
CA ARG A 290 -1.72 -9.90 14.69
C ARG A 290 -1.40 -10.55 16.05
N ARG A 291 -1.37 -9.78 17.14
CA ARG A 291 -1.17 -10.31 18.49
C ARG A 291 -2.33 -11.18 18.98
N SER A 292 -3.55 -10.87 18.54
CA SER A 292 -4.77 -11.56 18.96
C SER A 292 -5.10 -12.79 18.11
N THR A 293 -4.47 -12.96 16.95
CA THR A 293 -4.65 -14.12 16.07
C THR A 293 -3.40 -15.01 16.19
N PRO A 294 -3.47 -16.23 16.78
CA PRO A 294 -2.35 -17.16 16.73
C PRO A 294 -1.96 -17.42 15.28
N THR A 295 -0.69 -17.29 14.94
CA THR A 295 -0.15 -17.74 13.66
C THR A 295 -0.52 -19.20 13.49
N ALA A 296 -1.50 -19.51 12.64
CA ALA A 296 -1.63 -20.85 12.07
C ALA A 296 -0.29 -21.11 11.38
N GLY A 297 0.41 -22.14 11.85
CA GLY A 297 1.76 -22.47 11.41
C GLY A 297 1.83 -22.45 9.89
N ALA A 298 2.93 -21.89 9.39
CA ALA A 298 3.27 -21.96 7.97
C ALA A 298 3.38 -23.43 7.57
N PRO A 299 2.84 -23.83 6.40
CA PRO A 299 3.01 -25.15 5.88
C PRO A 299 4.45 -25.44 5.49
#